data_0b676ead1f21fba345014473c2d7384e
#
_entry.id   0b676ead1f21fba345014473c2d7384e
#
_cell.length_a   1.000
_cell.length_b   1.000
_cell.length_c   1.000
_cell.angle_alpha   90.00
_cell.angle_beta   90.00
_cell.angle_gamma   90.00
#
_symmetry.space_group_name_H-M   'P 1'
#
loop_
_entity.id
_entity.type
_entity.pdbx_description
1 polymer ?
#
loop_
_entity_poly.entity_id
_entity_poly.type
_entity_poly.pdbx_seq_one_letter_code
_entity_poly.pdbx_strand_id
1 'polypeptide(L)'
;MKPNDFLKNLLDEASAPFLSGGKFAYHYARGKLSSDSIFREVLKRGLFPAEARFLDLGCGQGSLFAWLLAARKLYEAGNWPQDWPAAPKPLALRGIELMQKDVDRAAQAFGADHPLVRIEQGDMNTADFGQPEVITILDALHYFDYD
;
A
#
# COMPACT_ATOMS: atom_id res chain seq x y z
N MET A 1 -22.29 3.43 10.80
CA MET A 1 -21.59 3.79 9.53
C MET A 1 -22.00 2.82 8.45
N LYS A 2 -22.47 3.33 7.31
CA LYS A 2 -22.81 2.48 6.18
C LYS A 2 -21.53 1.94 5.53
N PRO A 3 -21.51 0.67 5.04
CA PRO A 3 -20.31 0.08 4.43
C PRO A 3 -19.72 0.93 3.29
N ASN A 4 -20.57 1.54 2.47
CA ASN A 4 -20.10 2.39 1.36
C ASN A 4 -19.42 3.68 1.86
N ASP A 5 -19.86 4.23 2.99
CA ASP A 5 -19.25 5.42 3.57
C ASP A 5 -17.88 5.10 4.14
N PHE A 6 -17.73 3.95 4.77
CA PHE A 6 -16.44 3.49 5.27
C PHE A 6 -15.42 3.30 4.13
N LEU A 7 -15.81 2.60 3.06
CA LEU A 7 -14.91 2.37 1.92
C LEU A 7 -14.51 3.67 1.25
N LYS A 8 -15.43 4.63 1.15
CA LYS A 8 -15.12 5.97 0.65
C LYS A 8 -14.11 6.68 1.54
N ASN A 9 -14.31 6.66 2.85
CA ASN A 9 -13.37 7.27 3.79
C ASN A 9 -11.98 6.64 3.72
N LEU A 10 -11.93 5.31 3.64
CA LEU A 10 -10.67 4.59 3.50
C LEU A 10 -9.94 4.96 2.21
N LEU A 11 -10.68 5.04 1.10
CA LEU A 11 -10.13 5.44 -0.19
C LEU A 11 -9.62 6.89 -0.16
N ASP A 12 -10.36 7.80 0.44
CA ASP A 12 -9.98 9.20 0.58
C ASP A 12 -8.69 9.34 1.40
N GLU A 13 -8.60 8.66 2.55
CA GLU A 13 -7.39 8.67 3.38
C GLU A 13 -6.18 8.06 2.66
N ALA A 14 -6.38 6.94 1.98
CA ALA A 14 -5.29 6.24 1.31
C ALA A 14 -4.76 6.99 0.08
N SER A 15 -5.62 7.73 -0.62
CA SER A 15 -5.23 8.46 -1.83
C SER A 15 -4.69 9.87 -1.55
N ALA A 16 -5.01 10.46 -0.41
CA ALA A 16 -4.61 11.82 -0.05
C ALA A 16 -3.09 12.09 -0.15
N PRO A 17 -2.18 11.18 0.27
CA PRO A 17 -0.75 11.42 0.15
C PRO A 17 -0.27 11.68 -1.28
N PHE A 18 -0.97 11.13 -2.27
CA PHE A 18 -0.58 11.24 -3.68
C PHE A 18 -0.95 12.58 -4.33
N LEU A 19 -1.71 13.42 -3.65
CA LEU A 19 -2.01 14.78 -4.15
C LEU A 19 -0.75 15.61 -4.37
N SER A 20 0.27 15.44 -3.53
CA SER A 20 1.55 16.16 -3.68
C SER A 20 2.34 15.75 -4.92
N GLY A 21 2.07 14.58 -5.47
CA GLY A 21 2.70 14.08 -6.70
C GLY A 21 1.97 14.48 -7.99
N GLY A 22 0.91 15.27 -7.88
CA GLY A 22 0.13 15.74 -9.02
C GLY A 22 -1.11 14.90 -9.31
N LYS A 23 -1.92 15.38 -10.26
CA LYS A 23 -3.21 14.76 -10.57
C LYS A 23 -3.09 13.31 -11.04
N PHE A 24 -2.07 13.00 -11.83
CA PHE A 24 -1.88 11.63 -12.34
C PHE A 24 -1.66 10.64 -11.19
N ALA A 25 -0.74 10.94 -10.28
CA ALA A 25 -0.42 10.07 -9.15
C ALA A 25 -1.66 9.84 -8.26
N TYR A 26 -2.41 10.90 -8.00
CA TYR A 26 -3.64 10.85 -7.20
C TYR A 26 -4.71 9.98 -7.86
N HIS A 27 -5.04 10.25 -9.12
CA HIS A 27 -6.09 9.49 -9.82
C HIS A 27 -5.68 8.04 -10.09
N TYR A 28 -4.40 7.80 -10.34
CA TYR A 28 -3.88 6.43 -10.48
C TYR A 28 -4.06 5.64 -9.18
N ALA A 29 -3.70 6.22 -8.04
CA ALA A 29 -3.89 5.56 -6.75
C ALA A 29 -5.36 5.25 -6.47
N ARG A 30 -6.25 6.22 -6.67
CA ARG A 30 -7.69 6.01 -6.46
C ARG A 30 -8.24 4.94 -7.38
N GLY A 31 -7.88 4.96 -8.65
CA GLY A 31 -8.33 3.96 -9.62
C GLY A 31 -7.89 2.56 -9.23
N LYS A 32 -6.62 2.38 -8.89
CA LYS A 32 -6.07 1.09 -8.48
C LYS A 32 -6.72 0.57 -7.20
N LEU A 33 -6.79 1.39 -6.17
CA LEU A 33 -7.31 0.99 -4.86
C LEU A 33 -8.81 0.70 -4.88
N SER A 34 -9.57 1.37 -5.75
CA SER A 34 -11.02 1.17 -5.85
C SER A 34 -11.41 0.05 -6.79
N SER A 35 -10.66 -0.19 -7.87
CA SER A 35 -11.02 -1.16 -8.91
C SER A 35 -10.52 -2.57 -8.64
N ASP A 36 -9.41 -2.72 -7.93
CA ASP A 36 -8.85 -4.03 -7.60
C ASP A 36 -9.38 -4.50 -6.24
N SER A 37 -10.17 -5.56 -6.26
CA SER A 37 -10.82 -6.10 -5.06
C SER A 37 -9.83 -6.63 -4.02
N ILE A 38 -8.58 -6.92 -4.40
CA ILE A 38 -7.58 -7.46 -3.45
C ILE A 38 -7.34 -6.53 -2.27
N PHE A 39 -7.34 -5.22 -2.50
CA PHE A 39 -7.10 -4.25 -1.43
C PHE A 39 -8.17 -4.32 -0.33
N ARG A 40 -9.45 -4.42 -0.71
CA ARG A 40 -10.54 -4.60 0.24
C ARG A 40 -10.47 -5.98 0.91
N GLU A 41 -10.24 -7.04 0.13
CA GLU A 41 -10.29 -8.40 0.62
C GLU A 41 -9.18 -8.71 1.64
N VAL A 42 -7.98 -8.17 1.48
CA VAL A 42 -6.90 -8.39 2.46
C VAL A 42 -7.26 -7.84 3.84
N LEU A 43 -8.02 -6.77 3.92
CA LEU A 43 -8.49 -6.18 5.18
C LEU A 43 -9.73 -6.90 5.70
N LYS A 44 -10.73 -7.11 4.85
CA LYS A 44 -12.00 -7.72 5.23
C LYS A 44 -11.83 -9.15 5.74
N ARG A 45 -10.90 -9.90 5.17
CA ARG A 45 -10.63 -11.28 5.54
C ARG A 45 -9.49 -11.44 6.55
N GLY A 46 -8.82 -10.37 6.90
CA GLY A 46 -7.68 -10.43 7.83
C GLY A 46 -6.55 -11.31 7.30
N LEU A 47 -6.16 -11.16 6.03
CA LEU A 47 -5.17 -12.03 5.40
C LEU A 47 -3.74 -11.73 5.83
N PHE A 48 -3.51 -10.59 6.47
CA PHE A 48 -2.19 -10.23 6.99
C PHE A 48 -2.09 -10.49 8.50
N PRO A 49 -0.90 -10.77 9.02
CA PRO A 49 -0.70 -10.86 10.47
C PRO A 49 -1.10 -9.57 11.18
N ALA A 50 -1.41 -9.66 12.47
CA ALA A 50 -1.81 -8.49 13.28
C ALA A 50 -0.75 -7.41 13.31
N GLU A 51 0.53 -7.81 13.34
CA GLU A 51 1.69 -6.94 13.23
C GLU A 51 2.70 -7.58 12.28
N ALA A 52 3.28 -6.80 11.38
CA ALA A 52 4.26 -7.34 10.44
C ALA A 52 5.15 -6.27 9.83
N ARG A 53 6.32 -6.71 9.43
CA ARG A 53 7.18 -6.00 8.47
C ARG A 53 6.83 -6.48 7.07
N PHE A 54 6.51 -5.56 6.19
CA PHE A 54 6.06 -5.84 4.82
C PHE A 54 7.17 -5.55 3.82
N LEU A 55 7.28 -6.40 2.82
CA LEU A 55 8.04 -6.14 1.61
C LEU A 55 7.11 -6.28 0.41
N ASP A 56 6.95 -5.21 -0.37
CA ASP A 56 6.16 -5.21 -1.60
C ASP A 56 7.08 -5.13 -2.81
N LEU A 57 7.11 -6.18 -3.61
CA LEU A 57 7.91 -6.28 -4.81
C LEU A 57 7.14 -5.75 -6.00
N GLY A 58 7.71 -4.77 -6.70
CA GLY A 58 7.00 -4.03 -7.73
C GLY A 58 5.94 -3.11 -7.12
N CYS A 59 6.31 -2.37 -6.09
CA CYS A 59 5.36 -1.61 -5.27
C CYS A 59 4.75 -0.38 -5.96
N GLY A 60 5.22 -0.02 -7.16
CA GLY A 60 4.78 1.20 -7.82
C GLY A 60 5.07 2.42 -6.95
N GLN A 61 4.12 3.33 -6.87
CA GLN A 61 4.24 4.53 -6.04
C GLN A 61 3.89 4.30 -4.56
N GLY A 62 3.67 3.03 -4.14
CA GLY A 62 3.39 2.69 -2.75
C GLY A 62 1.92 2.68 -2.37
N SER A 63 1.03 2.39 -3.32
CA SER A 63 -0.42 2.41 -3.07
C SER A 63 -0.85 1.43 -1.97
N LEU A 64 -0.26 0.22 -1.92
CA LEU A 64 -0.54 -0.73 -0.85
C LEU A 64 -0.17 -0.15 0.53
N PHE A 65 0.96 0.53 0.62
CA PHE A 65 1.41 1.11 1.88
C PHE A 65 0.49 2.23 2.35
N ALA A 66 0.06 3.09 1.43
CA ALA A 66 -0.92 4.12 1.75
C ALA A 66 -2.24 3.51 2.24
N TRP A 67 -2.67 2.39 1.63
CA TRP A 67 -3.85 1.65 2.03
C TRP A 67 -3.73 1.10 3.45
N LEU A 68 -2.62 0.45 3.77
CA LEU A 68 -2.37 -0.12 5.09
C LEU A 68 -2.28 0.96 6.19
N LEU A 69 -1.62 2.07 5.89
CA LEU A 69 -1.52 3.19 6.83
C LEU A 69 -2.89 3.84 7.07
N ALA A 70 -3.68 4.04 6.03
CA ALA A 70 -5.03 4.58 6.14
C ALA A 70 -5.94 3.64 6.95
N ALA A 71 -5.87 2.33 6.67
CA ALA A 71 -6.62 1.33 7.40
C ALA A 71 -6.30 1.37 8.90
N ARG A 72 -5.02 1.40 9.25
CA ARG A 72 -4.60 1.46 10.66
C ARG A 72 -5.07 2.74 11.34
N LYS A 73 -4.98 3.87 10.67
CA LYS A 73 -5.45 5.16 11.17
C LYS A 73 -6.95 5.14 11.48
N LEU A 74 -7.77 4.65 10.56
CA LEU A 74 -9.22 4.57 10.75
C LEU A 74 -9.57 3.58 11.86
N TYR A 75 -8.88 2.45 11.93
CA TYR A 75 -9.08 1.48 13.01
C TYR A 75 -8.79 2.09 14.38
N GLU A 76 -7.67 2.76 14.53
CA GLU A 76 -7.28 3.40 15.81
C GLU A 76 -8.22 4.54 16.20
N ALA A 77 -8.84 5.20 15.22
CA ALA A 77 -9.82 6.25 15.47
C ALA A 77 -11.22 5.72 15.80
N GLY A 78 -11.42 4.41 15.81
CA GLY A 78 -12.72 3.80 16.04
C GLY A 78 -13.66 3.83 14.84
N ASN A 79 -13.18 4.20 13.66
CA ASN A 79 -13.94 4.29 12.42
C ASN A 79 -13.73 3.02 11.57
N TRP A 80 -14.06 1.88 12.14
CA TRP A 80 -13.78 0.56 11.53
C TRP A 80 -15.02 -0.33 11.62
N PRO A 81 -15.34 -1.13 10.56
CA PRO A 81 -16.49 -2.03 10.62
C PRO A 81 -16.34 -3.07 11.72
N GLN A 82 -17.41 -3.31 12.47
CA GLN A 82 -17.39 -4.26 13.60
C GLN A 82 -17.19 -5.70 13.16
N ASP A 83 -17.64 -6.04 11.95
CA ASP A 83 -17.55 -7.39 11.39
C ASP A 83 -16.23 -7.66 10.66
N TRP A 84 -15.35 -6.67 10.57
CA TRP A 84 -14.01 -6.85 10.02
C TRP A 84 -13.00 -7.13 11.14
N PRO A 85 -12.01 -7.99 10.88
CA PRO A 85 -10.90 -8.13 11.84
C PRO A 85 -10.16 -6.82 12.00
N ALA A 86 -9.41 -6.69 13.10
CA ALA A 86 -8.60 -5.51 13.35
C ALA A 86 -7.67 -5.22 12.16
N ALA A 87 -7.46 -3.94 11.84
CA ALA A 87 -6.51 -3.57 10.81
C ALA A 87 -5.09 -4.01 11.21
N PRO A 88 -4.29 -4.51 10.25
CA PRO A 88 -2.90 -4.86 10.55
C PRO A 88 -2.12 -3.62 10.99
N LYS A 89 -1.16 -3.83 11.89
CA LYS A 89 -0.22 -2.80 12.32
C LYS A 89 1.09 -2.98 11.56
N PRO A 90 1.40 -2.11 10.58
CA PRO A 90 2.69 -2.17 9.93
C PRO A 90 3.81 -1.77 10.89
N LEU A 91 4.84 -2.62 11.00
CA LEU A 91 6.06 -2.31 11.75
C LEU A 91 7.12 -1.71 10.83
N ALA A 92 7.12 -2.10 9.56
CA ALA A 92 7.92 -1.52 8.49
C ALA A 92 7.24 -1.79 7.15
N LEU A 93 7.36 -0.87 6.23
CA LEU A 93 6.80 -0.94 4.88
C LEU A 93 7.93 -0.65 3.88
N ARG A 94 8.55 -1.72 3.39
CA ARG A 94 9.63 -1.63 2.41
C ARG A 94 9.11 -2.01 1.03
N GLY A 95 9.39 -1.16 0.04
CA GLY A 95 9.04 -1.41 -1.36
C GLY A 95 10.27 -1.43 -2.25
N ILE A 96 10.26 -2.29 -3.25
CA ILE A 96 11.26 -2.34 -4.31
C ILE A 96 10.54 -2.11 -5.62
N GLU A 97 10.98 -1.11 -6.37
CA GLU A 97 10.36 -0.70 -7.62
C GLU A 97 11.43 -0.44 -8.69
N LEU A 98 11.23 -1.02 -9.87
CA LEU A 98 12.15 -0.89 -10.98
C LEU A 98 12.13 0.51 -11.61
N MET A 99 10.94 1.14 -11.68
CA MET A 99 10.74 2.41 -12.38
C MET A 99 11.02 3.59 -11.47
N GLN A 100 12.06 4.36 -11.79
CA GLN A 100 12.46 5.54 -10.99
C GLN A 100 11.33 6.55 -10.84
N LYS A 101 10.51 6.76 -11.87
CA LYS A 101 9.37 7.70 -11.79
C LYS A 101 8.39 7.35 -10.67
N ASP A 102 8.17 6.06 -10.42
CA ASP A 102 7.27 5.62 -9.35
C ASP A 102 7.92 5.75 -7.98
N VAL A 103 9.23 5.49 -7.90
CA VAL A 103 10.00 5.76 -6.67
C VAL A 103 9.95 7.25 -6.32
N ASP A 104 10.08 8.13 -7.30
CA ASP A 104 10.00 9.58 -7.10
C ASP A 104 8.60 10.01 -6.63
N ARG A 105 7.54 9.43 -7.19
CA ARG A 105 6.16 9.69 -6.76
C ARG A 105 5.95 9.24 -5.31
N ALA A 106 6.48 8.08 -4.94
CA ALA A 106 6.44 7.60 -3.57
C ALA A 106 7.15 8.54 -2.60
N ALA A 107 8.33 9.05 -2.98
CA ALA A 107 9.06 10.02 -2.17
C ALA A 107 8.27 11.30 -1.94
N GLN A 108 7.53 11.77 -2.94
CA GLN A 108 6.65 12.93 -2.80
C GLN A 108 5.45 12.63 -1.90
N ALA A 109 4.88 11.43 -1.98
CA ALA A 109 3.71 11.05 -1.20
C ALA A 109 4.05 10.83 0.29
N PHE A 110 5.13 10.13 0.59
CA PHE A 110 5.47 9.73 1.97
C PHE A 110 6.56 10.59 2.61
N GLY A 111 7.36 11.28 1.82
CA GLY A 111 8.54 12.00 2.31
C GLY A 111 9.72 11.06 2.56
N ALA A 112 10.93 11.64 2.58
CA ALA A 112 12.17 10.88 2.77
C ALA A 112 12.34 10.36 4.21
N ASP A 113 11.70 11.01 5.17
CA ASP A 113 11.86 10.73 6.61
C ASP A 113 10.66 10.02 7.22
N HIS A 114 9.83 9.37 6.41
CA HIS A 114 8.68 8.63 6.92
C HIS A 114 9.17 7.51 7.87
N PRO A 115 8.60 7.39 9.08
CA PRO A 115 9.11 6.44 10.08
C PRO A 115 8.95 4.97 9.68
N LEU A 116 8.01 4.64 8.79
CA LEU A 116 7.70 3.27 8.42
C LEU A 116 7.97 2.95 6.95
N VAL A 117 7.81 3.92 6.03
CA VAL A 117 7.86 3.67 4.58
C VAL A 117 9.25 3.91 4.03
N ARG A 118 9.76 2.92 3.30
CA ARG A 118 11.01 3.00 2.56
C ARG A 118 10.85 2.35 1.20
N ILE A 119 10.90 3.14 0.14
CA ILE A 119 10.78 2.65 -1.23
C ILE A 119 12.10 2.92 -1.96
N GLU A 120 12.64 1.86 -2.55
CA GLU A 120 13.94 1.85 -3.22
C GLU A 120 13.78 1.46 -4.68
N GLN A 121 14.57 2.09 -5.55
CA GLN A 121 14.70 1.56 -6.90
C GLN A 121 15.52 0.28 -6.85
N GLY A 122 15.06 -0.74 -7.54
CA GLY A 122 15.77 -2.01 -7.62
C GLY A 122 15.03 -3.03 -8.47
N ASP A 123 15.76 -4.10 -8.79
CA ASP A 123 15.23 -5.27 -9.47
C ASP A 123 14.92 -6.35 -8.42
N MET A 124 13.66 -6.79 -8.36
CA MET A 124 13.25 -7.82 -7.41
C MET A 124 13.99 -9.17 -7.62
N ASN A 125 14.52 -9.41 -8.81
CA ASN A 125 15.27 -10.65 -9.09
C ASN A 125 16.65 -10.68 -8.43
N THR A 126 17.20 -9.53 -8.07
CA THR A 126 18.55 -9.40 -7.52
C THR A 126 18.60 -8.73 -6.15
N ALA A 127 17.49 -8.15 -5.70
CA ALA A 127 17.43 -7.41 -4.44
C ALA A 127 17.55 -8.34 -3.23
N ASP A 128 18.15 -7.83 -2.17
CA ASP A 128 18.10 -8.47 -0.86
C ASP A 128 16.76 -8.18 -0.20
N PHE A 129 16.00 -9.22 0.11
CA PHE A 129 14.67 -9.09 0.69
C PHE A 129 14.69 -8.86 2.22
N GLY A 130 15.83 -9.06 2.86
CA GLY A 130 15.89 -8.99 4.32
C GLY A 130 15.06 -10.09 4.98
N GLN A 131 14.37 -9.76 6.07
CA GLN A 131 13.55 -10.71 6.82
C GLN A 131 12.15 -10.15 7.11
N PRO A 132 11.33 -9.88 6.07
CA PRO A 132 9.95 -9.49 6.29
C PRO A 132 9.09 -10.67 6.73
N GLU A 133 8.01 -10.40 7.44
CA GLU A 133 7.00 -11.41 7.75
C GLU A 133 6.01 -11.58 6.61
N VAL A 134 5.82 -10.54 5.79
CA VAL A 134 4.91 -10.55 4.64
C VAL A 134 5.63 -10.06 3.39
N ILE A 135 5.54 -10.82 2.32
CA ILE A 135 5.98 -10.42 0.99
C ILE A 135 4.76 -10.38 0.09
N THR A 136 4.57 -9.26 -0.61
CA THR A 136 3.51 -9.09 -1.59
C THR A 136 4.08 -8.85 -2.99
N ILE A 137 3.42 -9.40 -4.00
CA ILE A 137 3.68 -9.16 -5.40
C ILE A 137 2.31 -9.01 -6.05
N LEU A 138 1.83 -7.76 -6.23
CA LEU A 138 0.48 -7.55 -6.70
C LEU A 138 0.41 -7.49 -8.23
N ASP A 139 0.93 -6.47 -8.88
CA ASP A 139 0.79 -6.30 -10.34
C ASP A 139 2.11 -6.36 -11.10
N ALA A 140 3.15 -6.90 -10.49
CA ALA A 140 4.49 -6.85 -11.06
C ALA A 140 4.79 -7.95 -12.10
N LEU A 141 4.05 -9.05 -12.06
CA LEU A 141 4.39 -10.23 -12.86
C LEU A 141 4.18 -10.03 -14.37
N HIS A 142 3.35 -9.09 -14.78
CA HIS A 142 3.11 -8.81 -16.20
C HIS A 142 4.27 -8.07 -16.88
N TYR A 143 5.27 -7.60 -16.12
CA TYR A 143 6.50 -7.01 -16.66
C TYR A 143 7.57 -8.04 -17.04
N PHE A 144 7.36 -9.32 -16.74
CA PHE A 144 8.28 -10.38 -17.08
C PHE A 144 7.87 -11.04 -18.39
N ASP A 145 8.85 -11.28 -19.26
CA ASP A 145 8.63 -12.13 -20.43
C ASP A 145 8.49 -13.58 -19.96
N TYR A 146 7.40 -14.20 -20.35
CA TYR A 146 7.11 -15.60 -20.07
C TYR A 146 7.62 -16.50 -21.23
N ASP A 147 8.87 -16.33 -21.60
CA ASP A 147 9.48 -17.20 -22.63
C ASP A 147 9.88 -18.55 -22.03
#